data_4d37f63e25b37843929a28758ef01276
#
_entry.id   4d37f63e25b37843929a28758ef01276
#
_cell.length_a   1.000
_cell.length_b   1.000
_cell.length_c   1.000
_cell.angle_alpha   90.00
_cell.angle_beta   90.00
_cell.angle_gamma   90.00
#
_symmetry.space_group_name_H-M   'P 1'
#
loop_
_entity.id
_entity.type
_entity.pdbx_description
1 polymer ?
#
loop_
_entity_poly.entity_id
_entity_poly.type
_entity_poly.pdbx_seq_one_letter_code
_entity_poly.pdbx_strand_id
1 'polypeptide(L)'
;FDCLFNHEWELTKGPAGAFQWTPKKNGQRIKMVPDAHDKNKMHPPMMQTTDLSLRMDKSYGPISKHFYQNPDEFADAFARAWFKLTHRDMGPRACYLGSEVPKEELIWQDPIDKPKYKLKSKDIRDLKSKLSKSKISVSDLVSTAWASASTYRGSDKRGGANGARIMLEPQRSWKVNNPKKLSRVIKALQKIKKKFDTNKKSVSMADLIVLGGNVGIEMAAKRAGHKIQVPFTPGRGDARQDQTDVNSFGLLEPQADGFRNYIKKGKSYVSAEEKLIDKAQLMGLTAPEMTVLVGGMRVLDTNYDSSKNGVFTKKPGTLSCLLYTSPSPRDT
;
A
#
# COMPACT_ATOMS: atom_id res chain seq x y z
N PHE A 1 7.19 -3.22 -33.92
CA PHE A 1 8.67 -3.16 -33.88
C PHE A 1 9.31 -3.08 -35.27
N ASP A 2 8.72 -3.64 -36.32
CA ASP A 2 9.27 -3.59 -37.69
C ASP A 2 9.70 -2.19 -38.10
N CYS A 3 8.80 -1.21 -37.94
CA CYS A 3 9.06 0.17 -38.28
C CYS A 3 10.27 0.74 -37.50
N LEU A 4 10.37 0.41 -36.22
CA LEU A 4 11.42 0.91 -35.33
C LEU A 4 12.81 0.36 -35.71
N PHE A 5 12.89 -0.93 -36.09
CA PHE A 5 14.18 -1.60 -36.30
C PHE A 5 14.60 -1.66 -37.78
N ASN A 6 13.66 -1.61 -38.72
CA ASN A 6 13.95 -1.77 -40.15
C ASN A 6 14.33 -0.48 -40.85
N HIS A 7 14.35 0.68 -40.15
CA HIS A 7 14.76 1.94 -40.68
C HIS A 7 15.94 2.55 -39.92
N GLU A 8 16.80 3.26 -40.62
CA GLU A 8 17.69 4.25 -40.04
C GLU A 8 16.93 5.58 -39.94
N TRP A 9 17.10 6.27 -38.86
CA TRP A 9 16.32 7.46 -38.53
C TRP A 9 17.18 8.73 -38.57
N GLU A 10 16.67 9.80 -39.13
CA GLU A 10 17.28 11.14 -39.15
C GLU A 10 16.33 12.16 -38.51
N LEU A 11 16.91 13.12 -37.80
CA LEU A 11 16.16 14.19 -37.17
C LEU A 11 15.72 15.21 -38.20
N THR A 12 14.43 15.47 -38.28
CA THR A 12 13.82 16.43 -39.20
C THR A 12 12.87 17.38 -38.46
N LYS A 13 12.40 18.43 -39.14
CA LYS A 13 11.34 19.28 -38.60
C LYS A 13 10.03 18.98 -39.33
N GLY A 14 8.97 18.81 -38.54
CA GLY A 14 7.61 18.71 -39.06
C GLY A 14 7.07 20.04 -39.57
N PRO A 15 5.88 20.04 -40.20
CA PRO A 15 5.27 21.25 -40.81
C PRO A 15 5.08 22.41 -39.81
N ALA A 16 4.85 22.08 -38.51
CA ALA A 16 4.71 23.05 -37.43
C ALA A 16 6.05 23.43 -36.76
N GLY A 17 7.20 22.98 -37.29
CA GLY A 17 8.52 23.27 -36.75
C GLY A 17 8.98 22.39 -35.59
N ALA A 18 8.15 21.46 -35.10
CA ALA A 18 8.53 20.50 -34.08
C ALA A 18 9.52 19.46 -34.62
N PHE A 19 10.46 19.03 -33.77
CA PHE A 19 11.40 17.98 -34.14
C PHE A 19 10.70 16.61 -34.14
N GLN A 20 11.03 15.84 -35.19
CA GLN A 20 10.57 14.46 -35.39
C GLN A 20 11.67 13.66 -36.10
N TRP A 21 11.57 12.36 -36.08
CA TRP A 21 12.50 11.46 -36.76
C TRP A 21 11.81 10.82 -37.94
N THR A 22 12.45 10.86 -39.09
CA THR A 22 11.96 10.25 -40.34
C THR A 22 12.99 9.25 -40.85
N PRO A 23 12.56 8.23 -41.63
CA PRO A 23 13.51 7.30 -42.23
C PRO A 23 14.51 7.99 -43.14
N LYS A 24 15.79 7.66 -43.02
CA LYS A 24 16.83 8.11 -43.95
C LYS A 24 16.56 7.58 -45.35
N LYS A 25 16.72 8.43 -46.34
CA LYS A 25 16.65 8.05 -47.74
C LYS A 25 17.98 7.42 -48.21
N ASN A 26 18.23 6.19 -47.78
CA ASN A 26 19.45 5.44 -48.08
C ASN A 26 19.26 4.36 -49.18
N GLY A 27 18.29 4.56 -50.07
CA GLY A 27 17.97 3.61 -51.16
C GLY A 27 17.06 2.45 -50.70
N GLN A 28 16.74 2.35 -49.45
CA GLN A 28 15.77 1.35 -48.97
C GLN A 28 14.33 1.80 -49.25
N ARG A 29 13.47 0.84 -49.57
CA ARG A 29 12.04 1.10 -49.77
C ARG A 29 11.39 1.44 -48.43
N ILE A 30 10.93 2.68 -48.30
CA ILE A 30 10.19 3.09 -47.10
C ILE A 30 8.74 2.64 -47.25
N LYS A 31 8.25 1.88 -46.28
CA LYS A 31 6.85 1.47 -46.20
C LYS A 31 6.03 2.68 -45.77
N MET A 32 5.27 3.26 -46.72
CA MET A 32 4.41 4.40 -46.44
C MET A 32 3.21 4.01 -45.58
N VAL A 33 2.74 4.93 -44.76
CA VAL A 33 1.56 4.78 -43.90
C VAL A 33 0.42 5.69 -44.42
N PRO A 34 -0.85 5.24 -44.33
CA PRO A 34 -1.98 6.06 -44.77
C PRO A 34 -2.18 7.28 -43.84
N ASP A 35 -2.66 8.36 -44.40
CA ASP A 35 -3.11 9.51 -43.64
C ASP A 35 -4.33 9.15 -42.80
N ALA A 36 -4.47 9.80 -41.63
CA ALA A 36 -5.56 9.49 -40.68
C ALA A 36 -6.95 9.91 -41.22
N HIS A 37 -7.01 10.89 -42.10
CA HIS A 37 -8.26 11.50 -42.58
C HIS A 37 -8.48 11.32 -44.08
N ASP A 38 -7.41 11.20 -44.88
CA ASP A 38 -7.47 11.06 -46.33
C ASP A 38 -6.84 9.73 -46.77
N LYS A 39 -7.69 8.76 -47.13
CA LYS A 39 -7.27 7.43 -47.59
C LYS A 39 -6.41 7.42 -48.85
N ASN A 40 -6.44 8.49 -49.63
CA ASN A 40 -5.64 8.62 -50.86
C ASN A 40 -4.25 9.21 -50.61
N LYS A 41 -3.99 9.66 -49.40
CA LYS A 41 -2.72 10.27 -49.01
C LYS A 41 -1.88 9.31 -48.17
N MET A 42 -0.60 9.27 -48.51
CA MET A 42 0.36 8.40 -47.82
C MET A 42 1.53 9.23 -47.31
N HIS A 43 2.02 8.88 -46.12
CA HIS A 43 3.15 9.53 -45.45
C HIS A 43 4.26 8.53 -45.17
N PRO A 44 5.54 8.97 -45.11
CA PRO A 44 6.57 8.16 -44.50
C PRO A 44 6.27 7.97 -43.01
N PRO A 45 6.65 6.84 -42.41
CA PRO A 45 6.53 6.67 -40.97
C PRO A 45 7.35 7.73 -40.21
N MET A 46 6.90 8.10 -39.05
CA MET A 46 7.55 9.10 -38.22
C MET A 46 7.68 8.53 -36.80
N MET A 47 8.78 8.86 -36.11
CA MET A 47 9.04 8.57 -34.72
C MET A 47 9.31 9.85 -33.95
N GLN A 48 8.89 9.87 -32.70
CA GLN A 48 9.35 10.85 -31.73
C GLN A 48 10.63 10.38 -31.03
N THR A 49 11.35 11.28 -30.38
CA THR A 49 12.54 10.91 -29.61
C THR A 49 12.23 9.88 -28.52
N THR A 50 11.04 9.95 -27.92
CA THR A 50 10.54 8.98 -26.95
C THR A 50 10.34 7.59 -27.56
N ASP A 51 9.90 7.50 -28.80
CA ASP A 51 9.74 6.20 -29.49
C ASP A 51 11.10 5.57 -29.78
N LEU A 52 12.08 6.37 -30.23
CA LEU A 52 13.44 5.89 -30.45
C LEU A 52 14.16 5.46 -29.18
N SER A 53 13.74 5.93 -28.01
CA SER A 53 14.30 5.46 -26.74
C SER A 53 14.08 3.96 -26.54
N LEU A 54 13.00 3.39 -27.08
CA LEU A 54 12.76 1.94 -27.08
C LEU A 54 13.83 1.15 -27.84
N ARG A 55 14.59 1.77 -28.72
CA ARG A 55 15.71 1.15 -29.44
C ARG A 55 17.06 1.55 -28.87
N MET A 56 17.22 2.81 -28.48
CA MET A 56 18.52 3.43 -28.20
C MET A 56 18.89 3.39 -26.71
N ASP A 57 17.94 3.32 -25.81
CA ASP A 57 18.20 3.19 -24.38
C ASP A 57 18.78 1.83 -24.03
N LYS A 58 19.78 1.80 -23.13
CA LYS A 58 20.50 0.58 -22.73
C LYS A 58 19.61 -0.45 -22.04
N SER A 59 18.55 -0.02 -21.37
CA SER A 59 17.61 -0.89 -20.67
C SER A 59 16.47 -1.36 -21.57
N TYR A 60 15.91 -0.46 -22.38
CA TYR A 60 14.78 -0.77 -23.28
C TYR A 60 15.20 -1.47 -24.57
N GLY A 61 16.32 -1.08 -25.16
CA GLY A 61 16.76 -1.61 -26.44
C GLY A 61 16.85 -3.13 -26.53
N PRO A 62 17.49 -3.81 -25.57
CA PRO A 62 17.54 -5.27 -25.55
C PRO A 62 16.16 -5.94 -25.46
N ILE A 63 15.24 -5.37 -24.64
CA ILE A 63 13.86 -5.86 -24.48
C ILE A 63 13.08 -5.71 -25.79
N SER A 64 13.13 -4.52 -26.38
CA SER A 64 12.44 -4.24 -27.64
C SER A 64 12.95 -5.11 -28.78
N LYS A 65 14.28 -5.34 -28.84
CA LYS A 65 14.90 -6.24 -29.82
C LYS A 65 14.48 -7.69 -29.63
N HIS A 66 14.40 -8.13 -28.37
CA HIS A 66 13.89 -9.46 -28.03
C HIS A 66 12.46 -9.66 -28.52
N PHE A 67 11.57 -8.72 -28.24
CA PHE A 67 10.18 -8.78 -28.70
C PHE A 67 10.02 -8.62 -30.21
N TYR A 68 10.91 -7.89 -30.86
CA TYR A 68 10.95 -7.85 -32.34
C TYR A 68 11.24 -9.22 -32.92
N GLN A 69 12.13 -9.98 -32.30
CA GLN A 69 12.51 -11.34 -32.72
C GLN A 69 11.51 -12.42 -32.30
N ASN A 70 10.70 -12.17 -31.25
CA ASN A 70 9.77 -13.10 -30.64
C ASN A 70 8.37 -12.48 -30.49
N PRO A 71 7.63 -12.27 -31.60
CA PRO A 71 6.35 -11.55 -31.58
C PRO A 71 5.27 -12.22 -30.74
N ASP A 72 5.26 -13.54 -30.59
CA ASP A 72 4.31 -14.25 -29.74
C ASP A 72 4.56 -13.98 -28.24
N GLU A 73 5.81 -13.89 -27.85
CA GLU A 73 6.16 -13.51 -26.48
C GLU A 73 5.79 -12.04 -26.19
N PHE A 74 5.91 -11.16 -27.20
CA PHE A 74 5.41 -9.80 -27.08
C PHE A 74 3.89 -9.76 -26.88
N ALA A 75 3.15 -10.56 -27.64
CA ALA A 75 1.69 -10.61 -27.51
C ALA A 75 1.25 -11.06 -26.11
N ASP A 76 1.88 -12.11 -25.56
CA ASP A 76 1.61 -12.56 -24.19
C ASP A 76 2.01 -11.51 -23.15
N ALA A 77 3.21 -10.95 -23.25
CA ALA A 77 3.68 -9.91 -22.33
C ALA A 77 2.80 -8.67 -22.36
N PHE A 78 2.34 -8.24 -23.54
CA PHE A 78 1.40 -7.12 -23.68
C PHE A 78 0.05 -7.44 -23.05
N ALA A 79 -0.52 -8.61 -23.30
CA ALA A 79 -1.79 -9.04 -22.71
C ALA A 79 -1.72 -9.07 -21.18
N ARG A 80 -0.62 -9.58 -20.61
CA ARG A 80 -0.40 -9.59 -19.15
C ARG A 80 -0.22 -8.20 -18.57
N ALA A 81 0.52 -7.33 -19.27
CA ALA A 81 0.69 -5.94 -18.86
C ALA A 81 -0.63 -5.16 -18.92
N TRP A 82 -1.41 -5.37 -19.97
CA TRP A 82 -2.74 -4.79 -20.12
C TRP A 82 -3.70 -5.25 -19.02
N PHE A 83 -3.73 -6.55 -18.72
CA PHE A 83 -4.51 -7.09 -17.62
C PHE A 83 -4.10 -6.46 -16.28
N LYS A 84 -2.80 -6.34 -16.00
CA LYS A 84 -2.31 -5.67 -14.79
C LYS A 84 -2.75 -4.20 -14.75
N LEU A 85 -2.58 -3.46 -15.85
CA LEU A 85 -2.95 -2.04 -15.94
C LEU A 85 -4.42 -1.81 -15.60
N THR A 86 -5.30 -2.64 -16.15
CA THR A 86 -6.76 -2.46 -16.06
C THR A 86 -7.40 -3.07 -14.81
N HIS A 87 -6.68 -3.88 -14.03
CA HIS A 87 -7.24 -4.62 -12.89
C HIS A 87 -6.52 -4.39 -11.55
N ARG A 88 -5.34 -3.74 -11.56
CA ARG A 88 -4.54 -3.58 -10.35
C ARG A 88 -5.23 -2.76 -9.25
N ASP A 89 -6.15 -1.90 -9.58
CA ASP A 89 -6.95 -1.08 -8.67
C ASP A 89 -8.19 -1.80 -8.11
N MET A 90 -8.51 -2.98 -8.63
CA MET A 90 -9.60 -3.81 -8.11
C MET A 90 -9.25 -4.52 -6.80
N GLY A 91 -7.97 -4.56 -6.43
CA GLY A 91 -7.48 -5.26 -5.25
C GLY A 91 -7.29 -6.75 -5.45
N PRO A 92 -7.38 -7.56 -4.39
CA PRO A 92 -7.19 -9.00 -4.48
C PRO A 92 -8.22 -9.66 -5.38
N ARG A 93 -7.86 -10.79 -5.98
CA ARG A 93 -8.72 -11.56 -6.88
C ARG A 93 -10.12 -11.85 -6.30
N ALA A 94 -10.24 -11.95 -4.99
CA ALA A 94 -11.55 -12.13 -4.32
C ALA A 94 -12.54 -10.96 -4.55
N CYS A 95 -12.07 -9.81 -5.04
CA CYS A 95 -12.91 -8.66 -5.39
C CYS A 95 -13.43 -8.73 -6.86
N TYR A 96 -12.93 -9.66 -7.68
CA TYR A 96 -13.32 -9.79 -9.08
C TYR A 96 -14.61 -10.55 -9.21
N LEU A 97 -15.46 -10.15 -10.16
CA LEU A 97 -16.75 -10.75 -10.41
C LEU A 97 -16.86 -11.22 -11.87
N GLY A 98 -17.58 -12.30 -12.09
CA GLY A 98 -17.88 -12.83 -13.41
C GLY A 98 -17.19 -14.14 -13.74
N SER A 99 -17.61 -14.74 -14.87
CA SER A 99 -17.13 -16.04 -15.35
C SER A 99 -15.71 -15.99 -15.93
N GLU A 100 -15.31 -14.80 -16.42
CA GLU A 100 -14.03 -14.59 -17.12
C GLU A 100 -12.86 -14.31 -16.17
N VAL A 101 -13.07 -14.37 -14.85
CA VAL A 101 -11.98 -14.13 -13.86
C VAL A 101 -10.91 -15.21 -14.02
N PRO A 102 -9.66 -14.82 -14.34
CA PRO A 102 -8.57 -15.79 -14.49
C PRO A 102 -8.34 -16.60 -13.21
N LYS A 103 -8.02 -17.88 -13.37
CA LYS A 103 -7.73 -18.77 -12.22
C LYS A 103 -6.36 -18.48 -11.60
N GLU A 104 -5.44 -17.97 -12.40
CA GLU A 104 -4.08 -17.61 -11.97
C GLU A 104 -4.14 -16.48 -10.93
N GLU A 105 -3.37 -16.63 -9.85
CA GLU A 105 -3.15 -15.57 -8.86
C GLU A 105 -1.77 -14.96 -9.09
N LEU A 106 -1.76 -13.67 -9.38
CA LEU A 106 -0.53 -12.93 -9.68
C LEU A 106 -0.03 -12.17 -8.46
N ILE A 107 1.29 -12.03 -8.32
CA ILE A 107 1.92 -11.41 -7.14
C ILE A 107 1.40 -9.99 -6.87
N TRP A 108 1.10 -9.22 -7.91
CA TRP A 108 0.59 -7.86 -7.79
C TRP A 108 -0.88 -7.77 -7.34
N GLN A 109 -1.59 -8.90 -7.29
CA GLN A 109 -2.95 -9.01 -6.74
C GLN A 109 -2.95 -9.21 -5.21
N ASP A 110 -1.79 -9.16 -4.57
CA ASP A 110 -1.60 -9.35 -3.13
C ASP A 110 -2.26 -10.64 -2.61
N PRO A 111 -1.91 -11.82 -3.17
CA PRO A 111 -2.55 -13.07 -2.81
C PRO A 111 -2.36 -13.37 -1.32
N ILE A 112 -3.42 -13.89 -0.70
CA ILE A 112 -3.46 -14.23 0.72
C ILE A 112 -4.24 -15.53 0.88
N ASP A 113 -3.67 -16.47 1.61
CA ASP A 113 -4.36 -17.72 1.93
C ASP A 113 -5.56 -17.45 2.84
N LYS A 114 -6.69 -18.05 2.51
CA LYS A 114 -7.89 -17.96 3.36
C LYS A 114 -7.62 -18.58 4.73
N PRO A 115 -8.09 -17.98 5.84
CA PRO A 115 -7.95 -18.58 7.15
C PRO A 115 -8.70 -19.91 7.21
N LYS A 116 -8.04 -20.93 7.77
CA LYS A 116 -8.59 -22.30 7.88
C LYS A 116 -9.71 -22.41 8.91
N TYR A 117 -9.85 -21.44 9.79
CA TYR A 117 -10.83 -21.43 10.87
C TYR A 117 -11.50 -20.08 11.00
N LYS A 118 -12.82 -20.08 11.17
CA LYS A 118 -13.62 -18.87 11.44
C LYS A 118 -13.79 -18.71 12.95
N LEU A 119 -13.20 -17.66 13.51
CA LEU A 119 -13.32 -17.35 14.95
C LEU A 119 -14.77 -17.15 15.37
N LYS A 120 -15.15 -17.81 16.47
CA LYS A 120 -16.47 -17.66 17.12
C LYS A 120 -16.38 -16.59 18.22
N SER A 121 -17.51 -16.08 18.67
CA SER A 121 -17.57 -15.06 19.74
C SER A 121 -16.88 -15.51 21.02
N LYS A 122 -16.90 -16.81 21.35
CA LYS A 122 -16.17 -17.37 22.52
C LYS A 122 -14.66 -17.26 22.32
N ASP A 123 -14.17 -17.53 21.13
CA ASP A 123 -12.74 -17.46 20.79
C ASP A 123 -12.23 -16.02 20.87
N ILE A 124 -13.03 -15.07 20.36
CA ILE A 124 -12.70 -13.64 20.44
C ILE A 124 -12.60 -13.18 21.89
N ARG A 125 -13.54 -13.60 22.77
CA ARG A 125 -13.47 -13.27 24.20
C ARG A 125 -12.25 -13.87 24.87
N ASP A 126 -11.89 -15.12 24.58
CA ASP A 126 -10.69 -15.79 25.12
C ASP A 126 -9.41 -15.06 24.65
N LEU A 127 -9.31 -14.72 23.37
CA LEU A 127 -8.18 -13.97 22.82
C LEU A 127 -8.07 -12.58 23.45
N LYS A 128 -9.18 -11.83 23.59
CA LYS A 128 -9.19 -10.53 24.30
C LYS A 128 -8.70 -10.67 25.73
N SER A 129 -9.13 -11.70 26.46
CA SER A 129 -8.65 -11.97 27.82
C SER A 129 -7.14 -12.27 27.87
N LYS A 130 -6.61 -13.06 26.92
CA LYS A 130 -5.17 -13.34 26.83
C LYS A 130 -4.35 -12.09 26.48
N LEU A 131 -4.86 -11.25 25.55
CA LEU A 131 -4.23 -9.99 25.17
C LEU A 131 -4.20 -9.00 26.34
N SER A 132 -5.31 -8.80 27.04
CA SER A 132 -5.39 -7.87 28.18
C SER A 132 -4.51 -8.27 29.38
N LYS A 133 -4.27 -9.57 29.55
CA LYS A 133 -3.36 -10.12 30.57
C LYS A 133 -1.91 -10.20 30.13
N SER A 134 -1.63 -9.89 28.87
CA SER A 134 -0.26 -9.88 28.35
C SER A 134 0.53 -8.68 28.92
N LYS A 135 1.85 -8.78 28.91
CA LYS A 135 2.74 -7.68 29.30
C LYS A 135 2.98 -6.66 28.16
N ILE A 136 2.17 -6.70 27.09
CA ILE A 136 2.26 -5.76 25.97
C ILE A 136 1.57 -4.47 26.39
N SER A 137 2.23 -3.33 26.22
CA SER A 137 1.64 -2.02 26.57
C SER A 137 0.51 -1.64 25.64
N VAL A 138 -0.38 -0.75 26.07
CA VAL A 138 -1.43 -0.16 25.22
C VAL A 138 -0.80 0.51 23.98
N SER A 139 0.24 1.30 24.19
CA SER A 139 0.98 1.95 23.10
C SER A 139 1.52 0.96 22.08
N ASP A 140 2.09 -0.18 22.53
CA ASP A 140 2.63 -1.20 21.65
C ASP A 140 1.54 -1.92 20.84
N LEU A 141 0.43 -2.27 21.48
CA LEU A 141 -0.72 -2.90 20.81
C LEU A 141 -1.31 -1.97 19.74
N VAL A 142 -1.58 -0.73 20.11
CA VAL A 142 -2.21 0.26 19.20
C VAL A 142 -1.27 0.65 18.06
N SER A 143 0.01 0.95 18.36
CA SER A 143 0.96 1.32 17.30
C SER A 143 1.21 0.19 16.31
N THR A 144 1.23 -1.07 16.76
CA THR A 144 1.40 -2.22 15.86
C THR A 144 0.16 -2.41 14.97
N ALA A 145 -1.05 -2.31 15.53
CA ALA A 145 -2.28 -2.39 14.76
C ALA A 145 -2.40 -1.25 13.75
N TRP A 146 -2.07 -0.02 14.14
CA TRP A 146 -2.00 1.13 13.26
C TRP A 146 -1.00 0.92 12.12
N ALA A 147 0.23 0.55 12.43
CA ALA A 147 1.26 0.32 11.43
C ALA A 147 0.88 -0.78 10.43
N SER A 148 0.15 -1.81 10.88
CA SER A 148 -0.39 -2.86 10.02
C SER A 148 -1.53 -2.34 9.11
N ALA A 149 -2.43 -1.53 9.64
CA ALA A 149 -3.63 -1.06 8.93
C ALA A 149 -3.37 0.14 8.02
N SER A 150 -2.48 1.05 8.42
CA SER A 150 -2.30 2.37 7.80
C SER A 150 -1.68 2.35 6.41
N THR A 151 -1.16 1.22 5.97
CA THR A 151 -0.67 1.05 4.60
C THR A 151 -1.80 0.86 3.57
N TYR A 152 -3.06 0.72 4.02
CA TYR A 152 -4.19 0.52 3.12
C TYR A 152 -4.41 1.74 2.23
N ARG A 153 -4.67 1.46 0.96
CA ARG A 153 -4.98 2.44 -0.08
C ARG A 153 -6.30 2.06 -0.74
N GLY A 154 -7.32 2.88 -0.52
CA GLY A 154 -8.65 2.66 -1.11
C GLY A 154 -8.68 2.77 -2.63
N SER A 155 -7.71 3.50 -3.22
CA SER A 155 -7.60 3.71 -4.67
C SER A 155 -7.24 2.43 -5.44
N ASP A 156 -6.38 1.58 -4.89
CA ASP A 156 -5.90 0.35 -5.53
C ASP A 156 -6.07 -0.90 -4.64
N LYS A 157 -6.74 -0.76 -3.50
CA LYS A 157 -7.03 -1.84 -2.53
C LYS A 157 -5.78 -2.55 -1.99
N ARG A 158 -4.62 -1.91 -2.07
CA ARG A 158 -3.35 -2.49 -1.61
C ARG A 158 -3.07 -2.13 -0.16
N GLY A 159 -2.21 -2.91 0.47
CA GLY A 159 -1.81 -2.73 1.86
C GLY A 159 -2.89 -3.15 2.85
N GLY A 160 -2.84 -2.57 4.04
CA GLY A 160 -3.78 -2.86 5.14
C GLY A 160 -3.39 -4.06 6.01
N ALA A 161 -4.22 -4.32 7.00
CA ALA A 161 -3.94 -5.34 8.02
C ALA A 161 -4.05 -6.78 7.51
N ASN A 162 -4.80 -7.02 6.42
CA ASN A 162 -4.93 -8.35 5.85
C ASN A 162 -3.58 -8.84 5.31
N GLY A 163 -3.22 -10.09 5.60
CA GLY A 163 -1.93 -10.64 5.24
C GLY A 163 -0.86 -10.51 6.32
N ALA A 164 -1.07 -9.70 7.36
CA ALA A 164 -0.06 -9.43 8.41
C ALA A 164 1.34 -9.09 7.86
N ARG A 165 1.40 -8.41 6.70
CA ARG A 165 2.67 -8.12 5.99
C ARG A 165 3.62 -7.23 6.78
N ILE A 166 3.16 -6.61 7.85
CA ILE A 166 4.03 -5.94 8.83
C ILE A 166 5.09 -6.89 9.45
N MET A 167 4.86 -8.21 9.39
CA MET A 167 5.82 -9.22 9.84
C MET A 167 6.83 -9.62 8.77
N LEU A 168 6.61 -9.21 7.52
CA LEU A 168 7.35 -9.60 6.32
C LEU A 168 8.15 -8.41 5.77
N GLU A 169 9.15 -8.69 4.96
CA GLU A 169 9.87 -7.65 4.23
C GLU A 169 9.00 -7.14 3.06
N PRO A 170 9.03 -5.82 2.79
CA PRO A 170 9.89 -4.80 3.39
C PRO A 170 9.33 -4.15 4.66
N GLN A 171 8.04 -4.30 4.99
CA GLN A 171 7.37 -3.57 6.08
C GLN A 171 8.01 -3.84 7.46
N ARG A 172 8.48 -5.06 7.70
CA ARG A 172 9.16 -5.43 8.94
C ARG A 172 10.37 -4.56 9.23
N SER A 173 11.10 -4.16 8.21
CA SER A 173 12.35 -3.37 8.31
C SER A 173 12.13 -1.87 8.18
N TRP A 174 10.93 -1.40 7.86
CA TRP A 174 10.64 0.02 7.75
C TRP A 174 10.95 0.76 9.06
N LYS A 175 11.70 1.85 8.96
CA LYS A 175 12.12 2.64 10.11
C LYS A 175 10.93 3.13 10.94
N VAL A 176 9.84 3.54 10.28
CA VAL A 176 8.62 4.04 10.92
C VAL A 176 7.96 2.99 11.84
N ASN A 177 8.14 1.71 11.54
CA ASN A 177 7.58 0.60 12.32
C ASN A 177 8.41 0.26 13.58
N ASN A 178 9.54 0.92 13.78
CA ASN A 178 10.47 0.63 14.88
C ASN A 178 10.78 -0.88 14.99
N PRO A 179 11.62 -1.44 14.09
CA PRO A 179 11.81 -2.89 13.93
C PRO A 179 12.11 -3.66 15.22
N LYS A 180 12.87 -3.06 16.15
CA LYS A 180 13.19 -3.68 17.46
C LYS A 180 11.95 -3.83 18.34
N LYS A 181 11.14 -2.76 18.43
CA LYS A 181 9.86 -2.74 19.16
C LYS A 181 8.86 -3.70 18.51
N LEU A 182 8.67 -3.61 17.20
CA LEU A 182 7.80 -4.47 16.42
C LEU A 182 8.14 -5.96 16.63
N SER A 183 9.41 -6.34 16.52
CA SER A 183 9.83 -7.73 16.72
C SER A 183 9.46 -8.26 18.10
N ARG A 184 9.60 -7.45 19.15
CA ARG A 184 9.19 -7.81 20.51
C ARG A 184 7.68 -8.06 20.62
N VAL A 185 6.87 -7.16 20.04
CA VAL A 185 5.41 -7.27 20.04
C VAL A 185 4.96 -8.50 19.27
N ILE A 186 5.47 -8.70 18.06
CA ILE A 186 5.14 -9.86 17.23
C ILE A 186 5.48 -11.18 17.93
N LYS A 187 6.66 -11.29 18.55
CA LYS A 187 7.02 -12.48 19.33
C LYS A 187 6.05 -12.74 20.49
N ALA A 188 5.57 -11.70 21.16
CA ALA A 188 4.59 -11.84 22.24
C ALA A 188 3.22 -12.28 21.70
N LEU A 189 2.76 -11.73 20.58
CA LEU A 189 1.53 -12.15 19.90
C LEU A 189 1.63 -13.60 19.39
N GLN A 190 2.76 -14.01 18.83
CA GLN A 190 3.01 -15.40 18.40
C GLN A 190 2.90 -16.39 19.58
N LYS A 191 3.35 -16.01 20.79
CA LYS A 191 3.17 -16.84 21.99
C LYS A 191 1.69 -17.00 22.36
N ILE A 192 0.88 -15.95 22.21
CA ILE A 192 -0.57 -16.00 22.43
C ILE A 192 -1.22 -16.90 21.38
N LYS A 193 -0.88 -16.72 20.10
CA LYS A 193 -1.32 -17.58 19.00
C LYS A 193 -1.01 -19.05 19.29
N LYS A 194 0.23 -19.39 19.62
CA LYS A 194 0.65 -20.77 19.92
C LYS A 194 -0.14 -21.41 21.06
N LYS A 195 -0.54 -20.63 22.09
CA LYS A 195 -1.38 -21.10 23.20
C LYS A 195 -2.86 -21.24 22.83
N PHE A 196 -3.32 -20.54 21.79
CA PHE A 196 -4.70 -20.57 21.32
C PHE A 196 -4.93 -21.66 20.27
N ASP A 197 -3.99 -21.81 19.34
CA ASP A 197 -4.11 -22.72 18.22
C ASP A 197 -4.10 -24.17 18.67
N THR A 198 -4.96 -24.97 18.05
CA THR A 198 -5.07 -26.42 18.20
C THR A 198 -5.32 -27.04 16.82
N ASN A 199 -5.40 -28.37 16.75
CA ASN A 199 -5.77 -29.06 15.50
C ASN A 199 -7.17 -28.69 14.97
N LYS A 200 -8.04 -28.10 15.83
CA LYS A 200 -9.44 -27.78 15.48
C LYS A 200 -9.73 -26.28 15.40
N LYS A 201 -8.85 -25.42 15.88
CA LYS A 201 -9.03 -23.98 15.84
C LYS A 201 -7.71 -23.24 15.68
N SER A 202 -7.74 -22.10 15.02
CA SER A 202 -6.57 -21.25 14.81
C SER A 202 -6.98 -19.79 14.67
N VAL A 203 -6.03 -18.87 14.93
CA VAL A 203 -6.18 -17.44 14.65
C VAL A 203 -5.06 -16.99 13.73
N SER A 204 -5.37 -16.14 12.75
CA SER A 204 -4.32 -15.50 11.94
C SER A 204 -3.58 -14.44 12.77
N MET A 205 -2.32 -14.19 12.43
CA MET A 205 -1.59 -13.07 13.03
C MET A 205 -2.22 -11.74 12.66
N ALA A 206 -2.77 -11.62 11.44
CA ALA A 206 -3.49 -10.43 11.00
C ALA A 206 -4.68 -10.11 11.89
N ASP A 207 -5.54 -11.09 12.19
CA ASP A 207 -6.66 -10.91 13.13
C ASP A 207 -6.18 -10.64 14.55
N LEU A 208 -5.10 -11.29 14.99
CA LEU A 208 -4.57 -11.10 16.33
C LEU A 208 -3.96 -9.71 16.54
N ILE A 209 -3.30 -9.14 15.52
CA ILE A 209 -2.76 -7.78 15.55
C ILE A 209 -3.90 -6.76 15.66
N VAL A 210 -4.93 -6.90 14.83
CA VAL A 210 -6.11 -6.00 14.86
C VAL A 210 -6.83 -6.10 16.20
N LEU A 211 -7.09 -7.32 16.67
CA LEU A 211 -7.73 -7.55 17.96
C LEU A 211 -6.89 -6.99 19.12
N GLY A 212 -5.57 -7.04 19.00
CA GLY A 212 -4.64 -6.42 19.95
C GLY A 212 -4.83 -4.90 20.04
N GLY A 213 -4.95 -4.22 18.90
CA GLY A 213 -5.27 -2.80 18.84
C GLY A 213 -6.60 -2.47 19.53
N ASN A 214 -7.66 -3.25 19.22
CA ASN A 214 -8.97 -3.10 19.86
C ASN A 214 -8.88 -3.23 21.38
N VAL A 215 -8.17 -4.24 21.86
CA VAL A 215 -7.95 -4.45 23.31
C VAL A 215 -7.18 -3.28 23.93
N GLY A 216 -6.18 -2.74 23.22
CA GLY A 216 -5.44 -1.55 23.67
C GLY A 216 -6.36 -0.34 23.88
N ILE A 217 -7.27 -0.07 22.92
CA ILE A 217 -8.29 0.99 23.01
C ILE A 217 -9.25 0.73 24.18
N GLU A 218 -9.79 -0.48 24.32
CA GLU A 218 -10.69 -0.86 25.40
C GLU A 218 -10.03 -0.70 26.78
N MET A 219 -8.76 -1.07 26.91
CA MET A 219 -7.98 -0.89 28.14
C MET A 219 -7.77 0.59 28.48
N ALA A 220 -7.46 1.41 27.49
CA ALA A 220 -7.26 2.85 27.67
C ALA A 220 -8.56 3.57 28.05
N ALA A 221 -9.68 3.20 27.45
CA ALA A 221 -11.00 3.72 27.80
C ALA A 221 -11.40 3.29 29.23
N LYS A 222 -11.13 2.03 29.61
CA LYS A 222 -11.38 1.55 30.97
C LYS A 222 -10.58 2.34 32.03
N ARG A 223 -9.31 2.70 31.73
CA ARG A 223 -8.50 3.56 32.62
C ARG A 223 -9.09 4.97 32.78
N ALA A 224 -9.86 5.43 31.80
CA ALA A 224 -10.60 6.70 31.85
C ALA A 224 -11.99 6.58 32.52
N GLY A 225 -12.37 5.38 32.99
CA GLY A 225 -13.68 5.14 33.60
C GLY A 225 -14.78 4.71 32.62
N HIS A 226 -14.47 4.55 31.35
CA HIS A 226 -15.44 4.19 30.31
C HIS A 226 -15.37 2.71 29.95
N LYS A 227 -16.53 2.05 29.89
CA LYS A 227 -16.65 0.67 29.39
C LYS A 227 -17.12 0.70 27.97
N ILE A 228 -16.21 0.46 27.04
CA ILE A 228 -16.50 0.39 25.59
C ILE A 228 -16.16 -1.00 25.06
N GLN A 229 -16.77 -1.33 23.91
CA GLN A 229 -16.41 -2.49 23.12
C GLN A 229 -16.12 -2.02 21.70
N VAL A 230 -14.87 -2.23 21.26
CA VAL A 230 -14.48 -1.92 19.87
C VAL A 230 -14.98 -3.06 18.97
N PRO A 231 -15.73 -2.74 17.89
CA PRO A 231 -16.18 -3.76 16.93
C PRO A 231 -15.01 -4.52 16.31
N PHE A 232 -15.22 -5.82 16.07
CA PHE A 232 -14.22 -6.67 15.46
C PHE A 232 -14.86 -7.68 14.53
N THR A 233 -14.41 -7.69 13.28
CA THR A 233 -14.80 -8.70 12.28
C THR A 233 -13.58 -9.56 11.97
N PRO A 234 -13.60 -10.85 12.29
CA PRO A 234 -12.52 -11.78 11.97
C PRO A 234 -12.57 -12.21 10.49
N GLY A 235 -11.48 -12.82 10.03
CA GLY A 235 -11.44 -13.44 8.69
C GLY A 235 -10.24 -13.02 7.84
N ARG A 236 -9.29 -12.26 8.41
CA ARG A 236 -8.02 -11.96 7.76
C ARG A 236 -7.13 -13.19 7.72
N GLY A 237 -6.44 -13.39 6.61
CA GLY A 237 -5.40 -14.41 6.44
C GLY A 237 -4.01 -13.85 6.72
N ASP A 238 -3.02 -14.73 6.78
CA ASP A 238 -1.61 -14.38 6.85
C ASP A 238 -0.96 -14.65 5.49
N ALA A 239 -0.25 -13.67 4.96
CA ALA A 239 0.55 -13.83 3.74
C ALA A 239 1.91 -14.47 4.06
N ARG A 240 2.51 -15.07 3.06
CA ARG A 240 3.91 -15.52 3.07
C ARG A 240 4.80 -14.49 2.37
N GLN A 241 6.12 -14.65 2.55
CA GLN A 241 7.09 -13.76 1.89
C GLN A 241 7.03 -13.89 0.35
N ASP A 242 6.84 -15.09 -0.17
CA ASP A 242 6.69 -15.37 -1.61
C ASP A 242 5.38 -14.84 -2.21
N GLN A 243 4.40 -14.49 -1.36
CA GLN A 243 3.16 -13.83 -1.75
C GLN A 243 3.23 -12.29 -1.62
N THR A 244 4.41 -11.74 -1.32
CA THR A 244 4.60 -10.30 -1.08
C THR A 244 5.45 -9.70 -2.18
N ASP A 245 4.85 -8.79 -2.96
CA ASP A 245 5.52 -8.02 -4.01
C ASP A 245 6.39 -6.93 -3.37
N VAL A 246 7.60 -7.32 -2.93
CA VAL A 246 8.52 -6.47 -2.16
C VAL A 246 8.79 -5.13 -2.86
N ASN A 247 9.00 -5.16 -4.17
CA ASN A 247 9.34 -3.96 -4.95
C ASN A 247 8.17 -2.96 -4.98
N SER A 248 6.95 -3.46 -5.18
CA SER A 248 5.75 -2.60 -5.19
C SER A 248 5.38 -2.10 -3.79
N PHE A 249 5.64 -2.89 -2.74
CA PHE A 249 5.39 -2.46 -1.35
C PHE A 249 6.27 -1.30 -0.90
N GLY A 250 7.42 -1.08 -1.53
CA GLY A 250 8.25 0.09 -1.27
C GLY A 250 7.52 1.43 -1.46
N LEU A 251 6.55 1.47 -2.37
CA LEU A 251 5.70 2.65 -2.59
C LEU A 251 4.71 2.93 -1.43
N LEU A 252 4.47 1.96 -0.57
CA LEU A 252 3.58 2.08 0.59
C LEU A 252 4.32 2.54 1.84
N GLU A 253 5.65 2.64 1.81
CA GLU A 253 6.44 3.06 2.97
C GLU A 253 6.09 4.49 3.38
N PRO A 254 5.58 4.70 4.61
CA PRO A 254 5.27 6.04 5.10
C PRO A 254 6.55 6.85 5.28
N GLN A 255 6.51 8.11 4.89
CA GLN A 255 7.58 9.06 5.19
C GLN A 255 7.31 9.73 6.54
N ALA A 256 8.37 10.12 7.25
CA ALA A 256 8.32 10.66 8.60
C ALA A 256 7.71 9.67 9.62
N ASP A 257 6.76 10.10 10.46
CA ASP A 257 6.25 9.32 11.58
C ASP A 257 5.01 8.44 11.26
N GLY A 258 4.70 8.29 10.02
CA GLY A 258 3.66 7.36 9.55
C GLY A 258 2.21 7.83 9.70
N PHE A 259 1.88 8.81 10.52
CA PHE A 259 0.52 9.28 10.65
C PHE A 259 0.35 10.78 10.87
N ARG A 260 1.42 11.54 11.15
CA ARG A 260 1.30 12.96 11.45
C ARG A 260 1.60 13.85 10.28
N ASN A 261 2.78 13.73 9.73
CA ASN A 261 3.29 14.75 8.84
C ASN A 261 3.48 14.28 7.40
N TYR A 262 3.81 13.02 7.16
CA TYR A 262 4.19 12.53 5.81
C TYR A 262 5.14 13.50 5.05
N ILE A 263 5.79 14.38 5.80
CA ILE A 263 6.69 15.42 5.29
C ILE A 263 8.11 14.97 5.52
N LYS A 264 8.87 14.86 4.46
CA LYS A 264 10.31 14.69 4.52
C LYS A 264 10.94 16.05 4.85
N LYS A 265 11.82 16.11 5.88
CA LYS A 265 12.54 17.35 6.22
C LYS A 265 13.08 18.03 4.95
N GLY A 266 12.69 19.28 4.73
CA GLY A 266 13.29 20.18 3.77
C GLY A 266 12.68 20.27 2.38
N LYS A 267 11.70 19.42 1.97
CA LYS A 267 11.13 19.52 0.61
C LYS A 267 9.71 18.96 0.56
N SER A 268 8.73 19.72 1.00
CA SER A 268 7.34 19.42 0.67
C SER A 268 6.68 20.68 0.13
N TYR A 269 6.13 20.58 -1.08
CA TYR A 269 5.31 21.64 -1.69
C TYR A 269 3.87 21.64 -1.16
N VAL A 270 3.52 20.66 -0.31
CA VAL A 270 2.18 20.41 0.20
C VAL A 270 2.24 20.45 1.72
N SER A 271 1.24 21.03 2.36
CA SER A 271 1.18 21.18 3.82
C SER A 271 0.98 19.84 4.53
N ALA A 272 1.21 19.79 5.85
CA ALA A 272 0.99 18.60 6.66
C ALA A 272 -0.49 18.23 6.70
N GLU A 273 -1.36 19.20 6.74
CA GLU A 273 -2.81 19.08 6.77
C GLU A 273 -3.34 18.45 5.48
N GLU A 274 -2.90 18.93 4.33
CA GLU A 274 -3.27 18.37 3.03
C GLU A 274 -2.83 16.92 2.90
N LYS A 275 -1.62 16.58 3.37
CA LYS A 275 -1.15 15.20 3.39
C LYS A 275 -1.94 14.29 4.34
N LEU A 276 -2.40 14.81 5.46
CA LEU A 276 -3.28 14.05 6.36
C LEU A 276 -4.66 13.83 5.75
N ILE A 277 -5.20 14.81 5.02
CA ILE A 277 -6.47 14.65 4.29
C ILE A 277 -6.32 13.60 3.18
N ASP A 278 -5.28 13.68 2.39
CA ASP A 278 -4.98 12.66 1.37
C ASP A 278 -4.87 11.26 1.99
N LYS A 279 -4.16 11.14 3.10
CA LYS A 279 -4.05 9.86 3.81
C LYS A 279 -5.39 9.37 4.35
N ALA A 280 -6.23 10.26 4.87
CA ALA A 280 -7.57 9.92 5.32
C ALA A 280 -8.40 9.34 4.17
N GLN A 281 -8.40 9.99 3.01
CA GLN A 281 -9.08 9.53 1.81
C GLN A 281 -8.59 8.16 1.35
N LEU A 282 -7.27 7.94 1.30
CA LEU A 282 -6.69 6.63 0.96
C LEU A 282 -7.13 5.53 1.92
N MET A 283 -7.35 5.85 3.19
CA MET A 283 -7.82 4.89 4.20
C MET A 283 -9.34 4.78 4.27
N GLY A 284 -10.09 5.55 3.47
CA GLY A 284 -11.55 5.60 3.52
C GLY A 284 -12.10 6.28 4.76
N LEU A 285 -11.34 7.22 5.35
CA LEU A 285 -11.73 8.01 6.51
C LEU A 285 -12.09 9.44 6.11
N THR A 286 -13.02 10.04 6.84
CA THR A 286 -13.30 11.47 6.74
C THR A 286 -12.24 12.29 7.51
N ALA A 287 -12.12 13.56 7.22
CA ALA A 287 -11.19 14.44 7.94
C ALA A 287 -11.45 14.50 9.47
N PRO A 288 -12.71 14.60 9.96
CA PRO A 288 -13.01 14.49 11.38
C PRO A 288 -12.57 13.16 12.00
N GLU A 289 -12.83 12.02 11.35
CA GLU A 289 -12.39 10.71 11.83
C GLU A 289 -10.87 10.63 11.92
N MET A 290 -10.15 11.12 10.92
CA MET A 290 -8.69 11.16 10.94
C MET A 290 -8.16 12.06 12.07
N THR A 291 -8.80 13.18 12.34
CA THR A 291 -8.44 14.11 13.43
C THR A 291 -8.58 13.43 14.79
N VAL A 292 -9.71 12.76 15.05
CA VAL A 292 -9.94 12.00 16.29
C VAL A 292 -8.95 10.85 16.44
N LEU A 293 -8.68 10.15 15.34
CA LEU A 293 -7.72 9.03 15.32
C LEU A 293 -6.31 9.50 15.68
N VAL A 294 -5.82 10.56 15.03
CA VAL A 294 -4.49 11.13 15.30
C VAL A 294 -4.40 11.66 16.74
N GLY A 295 -5.39 12.40 17.21
CA GLY A 295 -5.45 12.91 18.58
C GLY A 295 -5.45 11.77 19.61
N GLY A 296 -6.28 10.76 19.40
CA GLY A 296 -6.33 9.56 20.24
C GLY A 296 -5.00 8.80 20.28
N MET A 297 -4.37 8.59 19.15
CA MET A 297 -3.07 7.92 19.11
C MET A 297 -1.98 8.69 19.87
N ARG A 298 -1.98 10.02 19.81
CA ARG A 298 -1.07 10.86 20.61
C ARG A 298 -1.29 10.67 22.11
N VAL A 299 -2.54 10.67 22.53
CA VAL A 299 -2.92 10.40 23.93
C VAL A 299 -2.50 9.02 24.38
N LEU A 300 -2.51 8.04 23.47
CA LEU A 300 -2.12 6.66 23.73
C LEU A 300 -0.59 6.42 23.70
N ASP A 301 0.20 7.47 23.60
CA ASP A 301 1.68 7.41 23.54
C ASP A 301 2.21 6.59 22.37
N THR A 302 1.56 6.72 21.20
CA THR A 302 1.93 5.98 19.98
C THR A 302 2.80 6.80 19.03
N ASN A 303 3.23 7.99 19.43
CA ASN A 303 4.13 8.82 18.64
C ASN A 303 5.41 8.09 18.27
N TYR A 304 5.86 8.30 17.03
CA TYR A 304 7.15 7.76 16.59
C TYR A 304 8.28 8.26 17.49
N ASP A 305 9.19 7.35 17.83
CA ASP A 305 10.37 7.60 18.67
C ASP A 305 10.04 8.23 20.03
N SER A 306 8.88 7.89 20.59
CA SER A 306 8.39 8.41 21.89
C SER A 306 8.33 9.93 21.98
N SER A 307 8.20 10.61 20.83
CA SER A 307 8.03 12.07 20.75
C SER A 307 6.83 12.53 21.56
N LYS A 308 6.94 13.66 22.22
CA LYS A 308 5.84 14.31 22.97
C LYS A 308 5.08 15.36 22.17
N ASN A 309 5.39 15.52 20.90
CA ASN A 309 4.73 16.50 20.03
C ASN A 309 3.23 16.23 19.94
N GLY A 310 2.41 17.22 20.28
CA GLY A 310 0.95 17.14 20.24
C GLY A 310 0.35 16.18 21.29
N VAL A 311 1.08 15.83 22.33
CA VAL A 311 0.55 15.10 23.50
C VAL A 311 0.09 16.12 24.54
N PHE A 312 -1.20 16.45 24.51
CA PHE A 312 -1.82 17.45 25.39
C PHE A 312 -2.45 16.84 26.64
N THR A 313 -1.86 15.79 27.19
CA THR A 313 -2.36 15.13 28.40
C THR A 313 -1.23 14.85 29.39
N LYS A 314 -1.55 14.95 30.68
CA LYS A 314 -0.66 14.53 31.78
C LYS A 314 -0.78 13.02 32.10
N LYS A 315 -1.73 12.31 31.47
CA LYS A 315 -2.00 10.86 31.70
C LYS A 315 -1.95 10.08 30.38
N PRO A 316 -0.79 9.90 29.77
CA PRO A 316 -0.66 9.10 28.53
C PRO A 316 -1.17 7.67 28.74
N GLY A 317 -1.70 7.05 27.69
CA GLY A 317 -2.28 5.70 27.74
C GLY A 317 -3.67 5.63 28.34
N THR A 318 -4.35 6.78 28.49
CA THR A 318 -5.71 6.90 29.05
C THR A 318 -6.56 7.74 28.11
N LEU A 319 -7.67 7.20 27.61
CA LEU A 319 -8.62 7.95 26.76
C LEU A 319 -9.56 8.79 27.62
N SER A 320 -9.04 9.85 28.16
CA SER A 320 -9.81 10.85 28.94
C SER A 320 -9.98 12.14 28.14
N CYS A 321 -11.08 12.85 28.39
CA CYS A 321 -11.47 14.09 27.71
C CYS A 321 -10.60 15.31 28.12
N LEU A 322 -9.32 15.12 28.47
CA LEU A 322 -8.41 16.19 28.91
C LEU A 322 -8.02 17.19 27.81
N LEU A 323 -8.40 16.94 26.56
CA LEU A 323 -8.27 17.90 25.47
C LEU A 323 -9.10 19.18 25.66
N TYR A 324 -10.12 19.17 26.55
CA TYR A 324 -10.97 20.34 26.84
C TYR A 324 -10.43 21.27 27.95
N THR A 325 -9.30 20.91 28.56
CA THR A 325 -8.70 21.71 29.65
C THR A 325 -7.53 22.61 29.20
N SER A 326 -7.13 22.54 27.94
CA SER A 326 -6.23 23.54 27.34
C SER A 326 -7.08 24.71 26.82
N PRO A 327 -6.82 25.97 27.26
CA PRO A 327 -7.50 27.10 26.68
C PRO A 327 -7.28 27.11 25.16
N SER A 328 -8.34 27.34 24.40
CA SER A 328 -8.24 27.56 22.97
C SER A 328 -7.34 28.78 22.73
N PRO A 329 -6.52 28.84 21.66
CA PRO A 329 -5.82 30.07 21.29
C PRO A 329 -6.74 31.26 21.04
N ARG A 330 -8.07 31.07 21.02
CA ARG A 330 -9.09 32.12 20.93
C ARG A 330 -9.56 32.61 22.31
N ASP A 331 -9.15 31.94 23.39
CA ASP A 331 -9.54 32.28 24.76
C ASP A 331 -8.42 33.08 25.50
N THR A 332 -7.34 33.39 24.78
CA THR A 332 -6.29 34.35 25.15
C THR A 332 -6.28 35.51 24.18
#